data_91608750c0401605a91414efbc220762
#
_entry.id   91608750c0401605a91414efbc220762
#
_cell.length_a   1.000
_cell.length_b   1.000
_cell.length_c   1.000
_cell.angle_alpha   90.00
_cell.angle_beta   90.00
_cell.angle_gamma   90.00
#
_symmetry.space_group_name_H-M   'P 1'
#
loop_
_entity.id
_entity.type
_entity.pdbx_description
1 polymer ?
#
loop_
_entity_poly.entity_id
_entity_poly.type
_entity_poly.pdbx_seq_one_letter_code
_entity_poly.pdbx_strand_id
1 'polypeptide(L)'
;MKRTAILYGVQLAFAALPLAAQQAPDNDAILRETIDKGSPYYYPAIYMRYMSGDTTLTLEDYRHLYYGYAWQPGYKPFETPAAKDRILNILAKDSLVEADYLKIVEYGREVMRSEPYDPSTLNFLVYAYGAVGDSVNERINYSRLKGILAAIESSGGGLSEQSPWHVLYFSHARDLLASMNLAAGKEKVISRTVAWMPPLVKQKGVKGYYFDFGRI
;
A
#
# COMPACT_ATOMS: atom_id res chain seq x y z
N MET A 1 0.26 -10.85 30.87
CA MET A 1 1.16 -11.05 29.73
C MET A 1 0.35 -10.70 28.48
N LYS A 2 0.58 -9.53 27.89
CA LYS A 2 -0.11 -9.11 26.66
C LYS A 2 0.52 -9.90 25.49
N ARG A 3 -0.16 -10.91 25.00
CA ARG A 3 0.21 -11.56 23.74
C ARG A 3 -0.26 -10.65 22.63
N THR A 4 0.66 -9.89 22.06
CA THR A 4 0.45 -9.20 20.80
C THR A 4 0.18 -10.28 19.75
N ALA A 5 -1.04 -10.32 19.22
CA ALA A 5 -1.36 -11.16 18.06
C ALA A 5 -0.53 -10.61 16.89
N ILE A 6 0.59 -11.24 16.64
CA ILE A 6 1.38 -11.00 15.43
C ILE A 6 0.58 -11.65 14.31
N LEU A 7 -0.13 -10.85 13.54
CA LEU A 7 -0.63 -11.27 12.24
C LEU A 7 0.59 -11.70 11.41
N TYR A 8 0.79 -13.01 11.30
CA TYR A 8 1.72 -13.57 10.32
C TYR A 8 1.12 -13.33 8.94
N GLY A 9 1.33 -12.12 8.45
CA GLY A 9 1.09 -11.78 7.06
C GLY A 9 1.99 -12.67 6.20
N VAL A 10 1.48 -13.04 5.05
CA VAL A 10 2.22 -13.75 4.02
C VAL A 10 3.61 -13.13 3.86
N GLN A 11 4.66 -13.92 4.10
CA GLN A 11 6.04 -13.48 3.86
C GLN A 11 6.21 -13.24 2.36
N LEU A 12 6.14 -11.98 1.96
CA LEU A 12 6.57 -11.56 0.63
C LEU A 12 8.09 -11.60 0.62
N ALA A 13 8.67 -12.58 -0.08
CA ALA A 13 10.09 -12.53 -0.42
C ALA A 13 10.26 -11.43 -1.47
N PHE A 14 10.59 -10.22 -1.02
CA PHE A 14 11.00 -9.15 -1.91
C PHE A 14 12.38 -9.48 -2.47
N ALA A 15 12.43 -9.85 -3.73
CA ALA A 15 13.66 -9.76 -4.49
C ALA A 15 13.98 -8.27 -4.62
N ALA A 16 15.13 -7.84 -4.07
CA ALA A 16 15.60 -6.48 -4.27
C ALA A 16 15.65 -6.19 -5.79
N LEU A 17 14.79 -5.27 -6.24
CA LEU A 17 14.84 -4.81 -7.63
C LEU A 17 16.23 -4.21 -7.87
N PRO A 18 16.85 -4.43 -9.03
CA PRO A 18 18.13 -3.82 -9.35
C PRO A 18 17.97 -2.29 -9.26
N LEU A 19 18.96 -1.61 -8.70
CA LEU A 19 18.97 -0.15 -8.47
C LEU A 19 18.62 0.66 -9.73
N ALA A 20 18.87 0.10 -10.93
CA ALA A 20 18.54 0.69 -12.23
C ALA A 20 17.02 0.74 -12.53
N ALA A 21 16.18 0.05 -11.73
CA ALA A 21 14.72 0.04 -11.90
C ALA A 21 13.99 0.97 -10.94
N GLN A 22 14.72 1.61 -10.00
CA GLN A 22 14.11 2.52 -9.03
C GLN A 22 14.08 3.94 -9.59
N GLN A 23 12.89 4.45 -9.87
CA GLN A 23 12.70 5.78 -10.45
C GLN A 23 11.57 6.51 -9.75
N ALA A 24 11.85 7.73 -9.28
CA ALA A 24 10.83 8.62 -8.75
C ALA A 24 9.68 8.79 -9.78
N PRO A 25 8.43 8.92 -9.32
CA PRO A 25 7.30 9.12 -10.23
C PRO A 25 7.46 10.43 -11.02
N ASP A 26 7.47 10.35 -12.35
CA ASP A 26 7.32 11.53 -13.20
C ASP A 26 5.84 11.93 -13.18
N ASN A 27 5.53 12.84 -12.26
CA ASN A 27 4.16 13.27 -12.02
C ASN A 27 3.50 13.90 -13.24
N ASP A 28 4.24 14.62 -14.07
CA ASP A 28 3.69 15.30 -15.26
C ASP A 28 3.43 14.27 -16.38
N ALA A 29 4.31 13.29 -16.55
CA ALA A 29 4.08 12.19 -17.48
C ALA A 29 2.88 11.34 -17.05
N ILE A 30 2.84 10.93 -15.78
CA ILE A 30 1.73 10.14 -15.23
C ILE A 30 0.39 10.89 -15.38
N LEU A 31 0.35 12.20 -15.09
CA LEU A 31 -0.87 12.99 -15.29
C LEU A 31 -1.30 12.98 -16.75
N ARG A 32 -0.39 13.30 -17.69
CA ARG A 32 -0.72 13.31 -19.13
C ARG A 32 -1.24 11.95 -19.59
N GLU A 33 -0.58 10.87 -19.24
CA GLU A 33 -0.92 9.52 -19.68
C GLU A 33 -2.23 9.01 -19.05
N THR A 34 -2.53 9.41 -17.82
CA THR A 34 -3.77 8.99 -17.15
C THR A 34 -5.02 9.71 -17.63
N ILE A 35 -4.90 10.89 -18.22
CA ILE A 35 -6.05 11.64 -18.79
C ILE A 35 -6.22 11.41 -20.30
N ASP A 36 -5.19 10.96 -21.02
CA ASP A 36 -5.26 10.70 -22.46
C ASP A 36 -5.98 9.37 -22.74
N LYS A 37 -7.12 9.47 -23.45
CA LYS A 37 -7.91 8.29 -23.86
C LYS A 37 -7.17 7.34 -24.81
N GLY A 38 -6.16 7.83 -25.52
CA GLY A 38 -5.30 7.03 -26.41
C GLY A 38 -4.16 6.32 -25.69
N SER A 39 -3.90 6.68 -24.44
CA SER A 39 -2.83 6.07 -23.63
C SER A 39 -3.23 4.67 -23.15
N PRO A 40 -2.28 3.70 -23.13
CA PRO A 40 -2.49 2.42 -22.45
C PRO A 40 -2.74 2.57 -20.94
N TYR A 41 -2.35 3.72 -20.36
CA TYR A 41 -2.49 4.06 -18.95
C TYR A 41 -3.67 5.00 -18.65
N TYR A 42 -4.62 5.15 -19.60
CA TYR A 42 -5.84 5.93 -19.35
C TYR A 42 -6.53 5.48 -18.07
N TYR A 43 -6.60 6.37 -17.07
CA TYR A 43 -6.95 6.01 -15.70
C TYR A 43 -8.28 5.24 -15.58
N PRO A 44 -9.40 5.64 -16.21
CA PRO A 44 -10.64 4.88 -16.13
C PRO A 44 -10.50 3.45 -16.66
N ALA A 45 -9.69 3.22 -17.71
CA ALA A 45 -9.53 1.90 -18.29
C ALA A 45 -8.70 0.98 -17.39
N ILE A 46 -7.53 1.44 -16.90
CA ILE A 46 -6.71 0.64 -16.00
C ILE A 46 -7.38 0.45 -14.63
N TYR A 47 -8.15 1.43 -14.15
CA TYR A 47 -8.93 1.31 -12.92
C TYR A 47 -10.04 0.26 -13.06
N MET A 48 -10.73 0.18 -14.19
CA MET A 48 -11.72 -0.89 -14.46
C MET A 48 -11.06 -2.27 -14.42
N ARG A 49 -9.88 -2.45 -15.04
CA ARG A 49 -9.10 -3.69 -14.97
C ARG A 49 -8.76 -4.04 -13.52
N TYR A 50 -8.26 -3.08 -12.75
CA TYR A 50 -7.97 -3.24 -11.33
C TYR A 50 -9.22 -3.68 -10.54
N MET A 51 -10.35 -2.99 -10.72
CA MET A 51 -11.60 -3.28 -10.01
C MET A 51 -12.21 -4.63 -10.40
N SER A 52 -12.06 -5.08 -11.66
CA SER A 52 -12.52 -6.39 -12.10
C SER A 52 -11.64 -7.56 -11.60
N GLY A 53 -10.53 -7.26 -10.92
CA GLY A 53 -9.64 -8.29 -10.39
C GLY A 53 -8.66 -8.85 -11.43
N ASP A 54 -8.30 -8.07 -12.44
CA ASP A 54 -7.27 -8.44 -13.42
C ASP A 54 -5.90 -8.58 -12.72
N THR A 55 -5.43 -9.80 -12.62
CA THR A 55 -4.15 -10.13 -11.98
C THR A 55 -2.95 -10.04 -12.95
N THR A 56 -3.17 -9.59 -14.18
CA THR A 56 -2.13 -9.43 -15.20
C THR A 56 -1.59 -8.00 -15.30
N LEU A 57 -2.08 -7.09 -14.44
CA LEU A 57 -1.59 -5.71 -14.36
C LEU A 57 -0.08 -5.71 -14.12
N THR A 58 0.62 -4.91 -14.92
CA THR A 58 2.08 -4.73 -14.84
C THR A 58 2.50 -3.76 -13.74
N LEU A 59 3.79 -3.67 -13.44
CA LEU A 59 4.31 -2.66 -12.52
C LEU A 59 3.94 -1.24 -12.99
N GLU A 60 4.06 -0.95 -14.29
CA GLU A 60 3.71 0.37 -14.83
C GLU A 60 2.20 0.67 -14.75
N ASP A 61 1.33 -0.33 -14.94
CA ASP A 61 -0.10 -0.17 -14.67
C ASP A 61 -0.33 0.24 -13.20
N TYR A 62 0.33 -0.44 -12.25
CA TYR A 62 0.23 -0.12 -10.83
C TYR A 62 0.84 1.24 -10.46
N ARG A 63 1.92 1.67 -11.12
CA ARG A 63 2.49 3.01 -10.93
C ARG A 63 1.50 4.10 -11.38
N HIS A 64 0.87 3.92 -12.54
CA HIS A 64 -0.13 4.85 -13.05
C HIS A 64 -1.42 4.84 -12.24
N LEU A 65 -1.87 3.67 -11.75
CA LEU A 65 -3.00 3.57 -10.81
C LEU A 65 -2.70 4.30 -9.50
N TYR A 66 -1.58 3.99 -8.88
CA TYR A 66 -1.24 4.50 -7.57
C TYR A 66 -0.96 6.01 -7.63
N TYR A 67 0.03 6.43 -8.38
CA TYR A 67 0.39 7.86 -8.45
C TYR A 67 -0.64 8.70 -9.19
N GLY A 68 -1.32 8.15 -10.19
CA GLY A 68 -2.42 8.80 -10.90
C GLY A 68 -3.65 9.08 -10.04
N TYR A 69 -3.80 8.34 -8.93
CA TYR A 69 -4.89 8.56 -7.97
C TYR A 69 -4.84 9.94 -7.32
N ALA A 70 -3.67 10.53 -7.16
CA ALA A 70 -3.52 11.88 -6.59
C ALA A 70 -4.29 12.99 -7.35
N TRP A 71 -4.69 12.75 -8.60
CA TRP A 71 -5.51 13.66 -9.40
C TRP A 71 -6.97 13.22 -9.52
N GLN A 72 -7.38 12.16 -8.84
CA GLN A 72 -8.76 11.71 -8.87
C GLN A 72 -9.60 12.43 -7.81
N PRO A 73 -10.90 12.72 -8.08
CA PRO A 73 -11.77 13.40 -7.11
C PRO A 73 -11.92 12.67 -5.77
N GLY A 74 -11.66 11.36 -5.77
CA GLY A 74 -11.72 10.52 -4.57
C GLY A 74 -10.47 10.60 -3.68
N TYR A 75 -9.39 11.24 -4.12
CA TYR A 75 -8.17 11.35 -3.34
C TYR A 75 -8.32 12.34 -2.18
N LYS A 76 -8.22 11.83 -0.95
CA LYS A 76 -8.43 12.59 0.28
C LYS A 76 -7.40 12.19 1.34
N PRO A 77 -6.16 12.68 1.24
CA PRO A 77 -5.03 12.20 2.02
C PRO A 77 -5.15 12.44 3.54
N PHE A 78 -6.05 13.31 3.99
CA PHE A 78 -6.27 13.64 5.39
C PHE A 78 -7.53 13.00 5.98
N GLU A 79 -8.34 12.32 5.19
CA GLU A 79 -9.52 11.59 5.68
C GLU A 79 -9.14 10.14 5.94
N THR A 80 -9.65 9.58 7.05
CA THR A 80 -9.53 8.16 7.35
C THR A 80 -10.93 7.54 7.38
N PRO A 81 -11.21 6.51 6.57
CA PRO A 81 -12.51 5.85 6.59
C PRO A 81 -12.79 5.21 7.95
N ALA A 82 -13.95 5.50 8.56
CA ALA A 82 -14.33 4.93 9.84
C ALA A 82 -14.41 3.40 9.86
N ALA A 83 -14.55 2.78 8.68
CA ALA A 83 -14.50 1.33 8.52
C ALA A 83 -13.14 0.73 8.90
N LYS A 84 -12.03 1.47 8.80
CA LYS A 84 -10.70 1.02 9.27
C LYS A 84 -10.69 0.74 10.76
N ASP A 85 -11.25 1.64 11.58
CA ASP A 85 -11.32 1.44 13.04
C ASP A 85 -12.17 0.23 13.39
N ARG A 86 -13.26 -0.01 12.65
CA ARG A 86 -14.10 -1.21 12.82
C ARG A 86 -13.33 -2.50 12.55
N ILE A 87 -12.48 -2.52 11.52
CA ILE A 87 -11.60 -3.67 11.23
C ILE A 87 -10.61 -3.87 12.38
N LEU A 88 -9.92 -2.81 12.81
CA LEU A 88 -8.94 -2.87 13.89
C LEU A 88 -9.55 -3.36 15.21
N ASN A 89 -10.78 -2.93 15.53
CA ASN A 89 -11.52 -3.40 16.71
C ASN A 89 -11.83 -4.90 16.62
N ILE A 90 -12.14 -5.44 15.44
CA ILE A 90 -12.33 -6.88 15.25
C ILE A 90 -11.00 -7.60 15.44
N LEU A 91 -9.93 -7.12 14.81
CA LEU A 91 -8.59 -7.74 14.90
C LEU A 91 -7.97 -7.68 16.30
N ALA A 92 -8.47 -6.81 17.18
CA ALA A 92 -8.03 -6.70 18.57
C ALA A 92 -8.63 -7.79 19.50
N LYS A 93 -9.56 -8.63 19.02
CA LYS A 93 -10.12 -9.74 19.78
C LYS A 93 -9.08 -10.82 20.04
N ASP A 94 -9.21 -11.56 21.14
CA ASP A 94 -8.31 -12.68 21.48
C ASP A 94 -8.40 -13.84 20.48
N SER A 95 -9.59 -14.05 19.90
CA SER A 95 -9.83 -15.03 18.84
C SER A 95 -10.89 -14.52 17.88
N LEU A 96 -10.73 -14.87 16.61
CA LEU A 96 -11.68 -14.53 15.55
C LEU A 96 -12.48 -15.76 15.15
N VAL A 97 -13.77 -15.55 14.89
CA VAL A 97 -14.67 -16.56 14.33
C VAL A 97 -15.04 -16.20 12.88
N GLU A 98 -15.63 -17.11 12.14
CA GLU A 98 -16.00 -16.91 10.72
C GLU A 98 -16.78 -15.61 10.50
N ALA A 99 -17.75 -15.30 11.37
CA ALA A 99 -18.52 -14.06 11.31
C ALA A 99 -17.66 -12.79 11.43
N ASP A 100 -16.54 -12.84 12.13
CA ASP A 100 -15.60 -11.73 12.23
C ASP A 100 -14.86 -11.50 10.92
N TYR A 101 -14.42 -12.58 10.26
CA TYR A 101 -13.78 -12.49 8.95
C TYR A 101 -14.75 -11.94 7.89
N LEU A 102 -16.00 -12.35 7.89
CA LEU A 102 -17.02 -11.80 6.99
C LEU A 102 -17.24 -10.30 7.21
N LYS A 103 -17.22 -9.83 8.45
CA LYS A 103 -17.27 -8.39 8.77
C LYS A 103 -16.00 -7.64 8.32
N ILE A 104 -14.82 -8.25 8.44
CA ILE A 104 -13.58 -7.66 7.90
C ILE A 104 -13.70 -7.50 6.38
N VAL A 105 -14.26 -8.48 5.67
CA VAL A 105 -14.52 -8.39 4.23
C VAL A 105 -15.49 -7.24 3.91
N GLU A 106 -16.58 -7.13 4.65
CA GLU A 106 -17.58 -6.06 4.47
C GLU A 106 -16.94 -4.67 4.64
N TYR A 107 -16.28 -4.44 5.77
CA TYR A 107 -15.65 -3.16 6.09
C TYR A 107 -14.44 -2.88 5.20
N GLY A 108 -13.65 -3.88 4.84
CA GLY A 108 -12.56 -3.74 3.89
C GLY A 108 -13.03 -3.29 2.51
N ARG A 109 -14.14 -3.85 2.02
CA ARG A 109 -14.77 -3.38 0.78
C ARG A 109 -15.29 -1.94 0.89
N GLU A 110 -15.77 -1.52 2.06
CA GLU A 110 -16.16 -0.13 2.33
C GLU A 110 -14.95 0.80 2.23
N VAL A 111 -13.83 0.46 2.88
CA VAL A 111 -12.58 1.24 2.80
C VAL A 111 -12.09 1.34 1.35
N MET A 112 -12.07 0.23 0.62
CA MET A 112 -11.58 0.17 -0.76
C MET A 112 -12.36 1.03 -1.76
N ARG A 113 -13.57 1.53 -1.41
CA ARG A 113 -14.30 2.51 -2.23
C ARG A 113 -13.72 3.91 -2.14
N SER A 114 -13.15 4.29 -1.02
CA SER A 114 -12.56 5.61 -0.76
C SER A 114 -11.05 5.60 -0.79
N GLU A 115 -10.41 4.50 -0.44
CA GLU A 115 -8.96 4.30 -0.45
C GLU A 115 -8.62 3.00 -1.22
N PRO A 116 -8.76 2.99 -2.56
CA PRO A 116 -8.63 1.75 -3.35
C PRO A 116 -7.25 1.12 -3.34
N TYR A 117 -6.24 1.85 -2.86
CA TYR A 117 -4.83 1.46 -2.88
C TYR A 117 -4.22 1.36 -1.48
N ASP A 118 -5.04 1.18 -0.44
CA ASP A 118 -4.57 1.05 0.95
C ASP A 118 -3.97 -0.34 1.21
N PRO A 119 -2.64 -0.45 1.43
CA PRO A 119 -2.01 -1.76 1.58
C PRO A 119 -2.48 -2.52 2.82
N SER A 120 -2.73 -1.83 3.94
CA SER A 120 -3.20 -2.48 5.16
C SER A 120 -4.57 -3.12 4.97
N THR A 121 -5.51 -2.42 4.36
CA THR A 121 -6.84 -2.97 4.07
C THR A 121 -6.78 -4.14 3.08
N LEU A 122 -5.95 -4.04 2.03
CA LEU A 122 -5.73 -5.16 1.10
C LEU A 122 -5.19 -6.39 1.83
N ASN A 123 -4.24 -6.21 2.77
CA ASN A 123 -3.71 -7.30 3.59
C ASN A 123 -4.79 -7.92 4.50
N PHE A 124 -5.64 -7.11 5.12
CA PHE A 124 -6.76 -7.60 5.92
C PHE A 124 -7.77 -8.41 5.08
N LEU A 125 -8.04 -7.94 3.85
CA LEU A 125 -8.89 -8.68 2.90
C LEU A 125 -8.28 -10.01 2.49
N VAL A 126 -6.98 -10.07 2.19
CA VAL A 126 -6.28 -11.33 1.89
C VAL A 126 -6.46 -12.31 3.05
N TYR A 127 -6.17 -11.87 4.28
CA TYR A 127 -6.32 -12.70 5.47
C TYR A 127 -7.75 -13.20 5.68
N ALA A 128 -8.73 -12.30 5.58
CA ALA A 128 -10.13 -12.64 5.82
C ALA A 128 -10.71 -13.58 4.74
N TYR A 129 -10.41 -13.34 3.45
CA TYR A 129 -10.82 -14.23 2.38
C TYR A 129 -10.18 -15.61 2.48
N GLY A 130 -8.89 -15.70 2.84
CA GLY A 130 -8.22 -16.98 3.10
C GLY A 130 -8.89 -17.74 4.25
N ALA A 131 -9.25 -17.06 5.35
CA ALA A 131 -9.89 -17.66 6.51
C ALA A 131 -11.29 -18.21 6.22
N VAL A 132 -12.06 -17.59 5.30
CA VAL A 132 -13.39 -18.09 4.88
C VAL A 132 -13.34 -18.99 3.66
N GLY A 133 -12.16 -19.32 3.14
CA GLY A 133 -11.97 -20.24 2.01
C GLY A 133 -12.26 -19.63 0.63
N ASP A 134 -12.41 -18.30 0.50
CA ASP A 134 -12.61 -17.62 -0.78
C ASP A 134 -11.25 -17.36 -1.47
N SER A 135 -10.67 -18.42 -2.02
CA SER A 135 -9.34 -18.38 -2.65
C SER A 135 -9.26 -17.49 -3.90
N VAL A 136 -10.39 -17.19 -4.54
CA VAL A 136 -10.44 -16.31 -5.71
C VAL A 136 -10.22 -14.87 -5.28
N ASN A 137 -11.00 -14.37 -4.32
CA ASN A 137 -10.85 -13.01 -3.81
C ASN A 137 -9.57 -12.84 -3.00
N GLU A 138 -9.10 -13.87 -2.28
CA GLU A 138 -7.78 -13.88 -1.63
C GLU A 138 -6.68 -13.58 -2.67
N ARG A 139 -6.61 -14.33 -3.77
CA ARG A 139 -5.61 -14.16 -4.83
C ARG A 139 -5.68 -12.80 -5.51
N ILE A 140 -6.89 -12.30 -5.79
CA ILE A 140 -7.09 -10.97 -6.38
C ILE A 140 -6.56 -9.88 -5.46
N ASN A 141 -6.91 -9.90 -4.17
CA ASN A 141 -6.45 -8.87 -3.23
C ASN A 141 -4.95 -9.00 -2.93
N TYR A 142 -4.40 -10.23 -2.93
CA TYR A 142 -2.96 -10.45 -2.85
C TYR A 142 -2.20 -9.86 -4.04
N SER A 143 -2.71 -10.04 -5.26
CA SER A 143 -2.13 -9.43 -6.47
C SER A 143 -2.14 -7.90 -6.39
N ARG A 144 -3.25 -7.32 -5.94
CA ARG A 144 -3.38 -5.87 -5.72
C ARG A 144 -2.37 -5.36 -4.68
N LEU A 145 -2.30 -6.02 -3.52
CA LEU A 145 -1.36 -5.68 -2.46
C LEU A 145 0.08 -5.68 -2.97
N LYS A 146 0.47 -6.77 -3.63
CA LYS A 146 1.81 -6.89 -4.25
C LYS A 146 2.10 -5.78 -5.24
N GLY A 147 1.16 -5.49 -6.12
CA GLY A 147 1.33 -4.47 -7.15
C GLY A 147 1.48 -3.06 -6.59
N ILE A 148 0.69 -2.71 -5.58
CA ILE A 148 0.77 -1.40 -4.92
C ILE A 148 2.08 -1.26 -4.14
N LEU A 149 2.48 -2.26 -3.35
CA LEU A 149 3.75 -2.23 -2.64
C LEU A 149 4.93 -2.14 -3.62
N ALA A 150 4.91 -2.89 -4.73
CA ALA A 150 5.93 -2.82 -5.77
C ALA A 150 5.98 -1.44 -6.44
N ALA A 151 4.84 -0.78 -6.69
CA ALA A 151 4.79 0.57 -7.21
C ALA A 151 5.47 1.57 -6.27
N ILE A 152 5.22 1.48 -4.96
CA ILE A 152 5.88 2.32 -3.96
C ILE A 152 7.38 2.00 -3.90
N GLU A 153 7.76 0.73 -3.79
CA GLU A 153 9.16 0.29 -3.70
C GLU A 153 9.99 0.70 -4.94
N SER A 154 9.38 0.67 -6.12
CA SER A 154 10.03 1.08 -7.37
C SER A 154 10.31 2.58 -7.46
N SER A 155 9.75 3.40 -6.56
CA SER A 155 9.87 4.86 -6.62
C SER A 155 11.20 5.40 -6.09
N GLY A 156 11.98 4.60 -5.38
CA GLY A 156 13.25 5.01 -4.81
C GLY A 156 13.94 3.90 -4.04
N GLY A 157 15.13 4.18 -3.53
CA GLY A 157 15.90 3.26 -2.69
C GLY A 157 15.47 3.29 -1.22
N GLY A 158 14.81 4.33 -0.77
CA GLY A 158 14.35 4.51 0.61
C GLY A 158 15.46 4.71 1.65
N LEU A 159 16.75 4.64 1.26
CA LEU A 159 17.89 4.69 2.17
C LEU A 159 18.60 6.05 2.22
N SER A 160 18.18 6.99 1.38
CA SER A 160 18.72 8.35 1.35
C SER A 160 17.63 9.37 1.03
N GLU A 161 17.87 10.63 1.42
CA GLU A 161 16.99 11.75 1.12
C GLU A 161 16.86 12.02 -0.39
N GLN A 162 17.89 11.69 -1.17
CA GLN A 162 17.93 11.87 -2.62
C GLN A 162 17.18 10.80 -3.38
N SER A 163 16.85 9.68 -2.73
CA SER A 163 16.10 8.56 -3.32
C SER A 163 15.09 8.00 -2.31
N PRO A 164 14.12 8.83 -1.86
CA PRO A 164 13.08 8.39 -0.93
C PRO A 164 12.07 7.50 -1.64
N TRP A 165 11.32 6.72 -0.88
CA TRP A 165 10.09 6.11 -1.39
C TRP A 165 8.95 7.14 -1.41
N HIS A 166 8.23 7.23 -2.51
CA HIS A 166 7.12 8.17 -2.67
C HIS A 166 5.80 7.50 -2.27
N VAL A 167 5.03 8.15 -1.39
CA VAL A 167 3.76 7.62 -0.89
C VAL A 167 2.64 8.66 -0.98
N LEU A 168 1.39 8.18 -1.14
CA LEU A 168 0.20 9.03 -1.21
C LEU A 168 -0.49 9.26 0.14
N TYR A 169 -0.20 8.43 1.14
CA TYR A 169 -0.76 8.53 2.48
C TYR A 169 0.32 8.24 3.52
N PHE A 170 0.24 8.88 4.69
CA PHE A 170 1.20 8.65 5.77
C PHE A 170 1.26 7.19 6.25
N SER A 171 0.10 6.51 6.25
CA SER A 171 0.01 5.09 6.62
C SER A 171 0.82 4.20 5.69
N HIS A 172 0.86 4.49 4.37
CA HIS A 172 1.51 3.65 3.37
C HIS A 172 3.03 3.51 3.60
N ALA A 173 3.68 4.51 4.21
CA ALA A 173 5.07 4.41 4.60
C ALA A 173 5.30 3.28 5.63
N ARG A 174 4.42 3.19 6.63
CA ARG A 174 4.47 2.14 7.65
C ARG A 174 4.06 0.78 7.08
N ASP A 175 3.07 0.76 6.19
CA ASP A 175 2.59 -0.45 5.54
C ASP A 175 3.68 -1.07 4.66
N LEU A 176 4.45 -0.25 3.91
CA LEU A 176 5.59 -0.72 3.14
C LEU A 176 6.66 -1.34 4.07
N LEU A 177 7.02 -0.66 5.16
CA LEU A 177 8.00 -1.19 6.10
C LEU A 177 7.48 -2.48 6.76
N ALA A 178 6.21 -2.54 7.13
CA ALA A 178 5.60 -3.73 7.72
C ALA A 178 5.63 -4.93 6.74
N SER A 179 5.43 -4.70 5.44
CA SER A 179 5.53 -5.75 4.42
C SER A 179 6.94 -6.34 4.29
N MET A 180 7.96 -5.57 4.65
CA MET A 180 9.37 -5.98 4.71
C MET A 180 9.75 -6.57 6.08
N ASN A 181 8.78 -6.81 6.98
CA ASN A 181 9.00 -7.18 8.39
C ASN A 181 9.84 -6.16 9.17
N LEU A 182 9.71 -4.89 8.82
CA LEU A 182 10.40 -3.79 9.46
C LEU A 182 9.40 -3.00 10.32
N ALA A 183 9.79 -2.75 11.56
CA ALA A 183 9.07 -1.82 12.43
C ALA A 183 9.83 -0.51 12.50
N ALA A 184 9.11 0.60 12.27
CA ALA A 184 9.69 1.93 12.31
C ALA A 184 9.27 2.70 13.56
N GLY A 185 10.20 3.52 14.06
CA GLY A 185 9.94 4.48 15.12
C GLY A 185 9.18 5.71 14.60
N LYS A 186 9.13 6.74 15.47
CA LYS A 186 8.46 8.00 15.11
C LYS A 186 9.21 8.70 13.98
N GLU A 187 8.45 9.19 13.00
CA GLU A 187 8.95 9.96 11.88
C GLU A 187 9.56 11.30 12.34
N LYS A 188 10.58 11.75 11.59
CA LYS A 188 11.17 13.09 11.70
C LYS A 188 11.07 13.76 10.34
N VAL A 189 10.50 14.95 10.30
CA VAL A 189 10.49 15.78 9.10
C VAL A 189 11.92 16.23 8.80
N ILE A 190 12.39 15.96 7.59
CA ILE A 190 13.73 16.33 7.10
C ILE A 190 13.66 17.56 6.21
N SER A 191 12.68 17.60 5.30
CA SER A 191 12.42 18.73 4.42
C SER A 191 10.92 18.97 4.30
N ARG A 192 10.51 19.85 3.37
CA ARG A 192 9.09 20.17 3.17
C ARG A 192 8.24 18.94 2.84
N THR A 193 8.78 17.97 2.14
CA THR A 193 8.05 16.79 1.66
C THR A 193 8.63 15.47 2.16
N VAL A 194 9.87 15.47 2.65
CA VAL A 194 10.58 14.25 3.05
C VAL A 194 10.58 14.08 4.56
N ALA A 195 10.19 12.89 5.00
CA ALA A 195 10.36 12.45 6.37
C ALA A 195 11.28 11.22 6.44
N TRP A 196 11.94 11.07 7.60
CA TRP A 196 12.81 9.97 7.92
C TRP A 196 12.24 9.17 9.09
N MET A 197 12.26 7.85 8.98
CA MET A 197 11.80 6.90 10.00
C MET A 197 12.94 5.99 10.45
N PRO A 198 13.36 6.03 11.74
CA PRO A 198 14.35 5.09 12.25
C PRO A 198 13.77 3.69 12.37
N PRO A 199 14.55 2.62 12.16
CA PRO A 199 14.11 1.27 12.49
C PRO A 199 14.02 1.11 14.02
N LEU A 200 12.98 0.43 14.53
CA LEU A 200 12.88 0.10 15.96
C LEU A 200 13.93 -0.93 16.37
N VAL A 201 14.26 -1.85 15.48
CA VAL A 201 15.33 -2.84 15.67
C VAL A 201 16.51 -2.43 14.79
N LYS A 202 17.67 -2.22 15.41
CA LYS A 202 18.90 -1.83 14.69
C LYS A 202 19.21 -2.83 13.59
N GLN A 203 19.42 -2.32 12.38
CA GLN A 203 19.82 -3.10 11.21
C GLN A 203 21.25 -2.69 10.80
N LYS A 204 22.06 -3.68 10.43
CA LYS A 204 23.44 -3.42 10.01
C LYS A 204 23.44 -2.55 8.74
N GLY A 205 24.06 -1.38 8.83
CA GLY A 205 24.20 -0.46 7.69
C GLY A 205 22.99 0.43 7.41
N VAL A 206 21.85 0.24 8.09
CA VAL A 206 20.65 1.06 7.90
C VAL A 206 20.42 1.96 9.11
N LYS A 207 20.44 3.27 8.87
CA LYS A 207 20.15 4.28 9.91
C LYS A 207 18.68 4.63 10.00
N GLY A 208 17.95 4.50 8.88
CA GLY A 208 16.52 4.77 8.76
C GLY A 208 16.10 4.82 7.30
N TYR A 209 14.81 5.06 7.11
CA TYR A 209 14.13 5.03 5.82
C TYR A 209 13.56 6.40 5.50
N TYR A 210 13.67 6.82 4.25
CA TYR A 210 13.20 8.12 3.76
C TYR A 210 11.96 7.94 2.90
N PHE A 211 10.96 8.79 3.16
CA PHE A 211 9.70 8.81 2.44
C PHE A 211 9.39 10.22 1.97
N ASP A 212 8.96 10.36 0.71
CA ASP A 212 8.46 11.61 0.16
C ASP A 212 6.92 11.61 0.20
N PHE A 213 6.37 12.67 0.78
CA PHE A 213 4.94 12.94 0.95
C PHE A 213 4.48 14.12 0.10
N GLY A 214 5.17 14.44 -0.97
CA GLY A 214 4.94 15.64 -1.78
C GLY A 214 3.58 15.71 -2.48
N ARG A 215 2.74 14.68 -2.30
CA ARG A 215 1.36 14.65 -2.79
C ARG A 215 0.29 14.74 -1.69
N ILE A 216 0.71 14.87 -0.44
CA ILE A 216 -0.17 15.00 0.73
C ILE A 216 -0.38 16.48 1.08
#